data_9a8dc15381b2e652e18b94bb7e42be93
#
_entry.id   9a8dc15381b2e652e18b94bb7e42be93
#
_cell.length_a   1.000
_cell.length_b   1.000
_cell.length_c   1.000
_cell.angle_alpha   90.00
_cell.angle_beta   90.00
_cell.angle_gamma   90.00
#
_symmetry.space_group_name_H-M   'P 1'
#
loop_
_entity.id
_entity.type
_entity.pdbx_description
1 polymer ?
#
loop_
_entity_poly.entity_id
_entity_poly.type
_entity_poly.pdbx_seq_one_letter_code
_entity_poly.pdbx_strand_id
1 'polypeptide(L)'
;MKETTNGCLVCESNRTGYEFQVGIRRIERCQECNILFERSLFPDNRTRHLNENLRKPSVVTPVIESEAKVSLCIERLKNRGMQQSDRLWIGGNGYIRFVDCAKESGFEVADIDFESIGANTVDTCVLLDILGESSNPLEQLLSVRELLKPDAILLITVPTLDSDEARRQKSRWGQFATGRLTYFDRHGLSALLVRVGFGRIKMYSETDGVVVICQKENFRNDRPLLSIVLPVYNERATFEQLIKAILEKTFDTVDREIIIMESNSTDGSRELVQTYEARPDVKVIYENKPQGKGHAVRNGLNHASGSMILIQDADLEYDIEDYDVLLTPIVRFRSLFVLGSRHKGHWKMREFGDSNILSGVFNFGQVFFTWLINITCGTQLMDPFTMYKVFHRECLYGLELESNRFDLDWEIVIKFVRKGLVPMEIPVNYVSRSFGEGKKVRLLLDPILWIIALLKFRYGLLYSNTICERR
;
A
#
# COMPACT_ATOMS: atom_id res chain seq x y z
N MET A 1 -5.44 35.11 2.39
CA MET A 1 -4.04 34.68 2.21
C MET A 1 -3.91 33.39 2.98
N LYS A 2 -3.93 32.23 2.29
CA LYS A 2 -3.60 30.94 2.94
C LYS A 2 -2.09 30.94 3.12
N GLU A 3 -1.63 30.74 4.34
CA GLU A 3 -0.23 30.53 4.67
C GLU A 3 0.32 29.42 3.79
N THR A 4 1.45 29.67 3.14
CA THR A 4 2.19 28.67 2.38
C THR A 4 2.57 27.56 3.35
N THR A 5 1.96 26.39 3.19
CA THR A 5 2.23 25.23 4.04
C THR A 5 3.70 24.85 3.86
N ASN A 6 4.49 25.02 4.93
CA ASN A 6 5.89 24.57 4.97
C ASN A 6 6.05 23.03 4.99
N GLY A 7 4.97 22.29 4.73
CA GLY A 7 4.87 20.85 4.82
C GLY A 7 5.04 20.12 3.49
N CYS A 8 5.07 18.80 3.57
CA CYS A 8 5.09 17.89 2.43
C CYS A 8 3.83 18.05 1.57
N LEU A 9 4.00 18.16 0.26
CA LEU A 9 2.90 18.36 -0.72
C LEU A 9 1.93 17.15 -0.81
N VAL A 10 2.29 16.01 -0.24
CA VAL A 10 1.46 14.79 -0.31
C VAL A 10 0.80 14.45 1.02
N CYS A 11 1.54 14.46 2.14
CA CYS A 11 1.01 14.08 3.45
C CYS A 11 0.87 15.24 4.43
N GLU A 12 1.21 16.47 4.00
CA GLU A 12 1.15 17.72 4.78
C GLU A 12 2.05 17.72 6.04
N SER A 13 2.92 16.74 6.21
CA SER A 13 3.83 16.67 7.33
C SER A 13 4.88 17.78 7.26
N ASN A 14 5.13 18.43 8.40
CA ASN A 14 6.22 19.39 8.53
C ASN A 14 7.58 18.72 8.82
N ARG A 15 7.62 17.39 8.97
CA ARG A 15 8.86 16.64 9.20
C ARG A 15 9.56 16.37 7.88
N THR A 16 10.33 17.35 7.43
CA THR A 16 11.12 17.28 6.20
C THR A 16 12.59 17.47 6.52
N GLY A 17 13.46 16.90 5.71
CA GLY A 17 14.90 17.00 5.87
C GLY A 17 15.61 17.25 4.55
N TYR A 18 16.74 17.95 4.60
CA TYR A 18 17.61 18.12 3.44
C TYR A 18 18.10 16.77 2.95
N GLU A 19 17.99 16.54 1.66
CA GLU A 19 18.49 15.32 1.01
C GLU A 19 19.75 15.62 0.18
N PHE A 20 19.62 16.47 -0.83
CA PHE A 20 20.74 16.90 -1.67
C PHE A 20 20.39 18.19 -2.44
N GLN A 21 21.37 18.70 -3.18
CA GLN A 21 21.22 19.90 -4.02
C GLN A 21 21.52 19.58 -5.48
N VAL A 22 20.71 20.17 -6.39
CA VAL A 22 20.91 20.10 -7.84
C VAL A 22 20.99 21.53 -8.39
N GLY A 23 22.19 21.99 -8.72
CA GLY A 23 22.41 23.38 -9.04
C GLY A 23 22.02 24.29 -7.88
N ILE A 24 21.09 25.23 -8.11
CA ILE A 24 20.55 26.14 -7.08
C ILE A 24 19.32 25.55 -6.35
N ARG A 25 18.84 24.36 -6.75
CA ARG A 25 17.63 23.76 -6.23
C ARG A 25 17.94 22.88 -5.02
N ARG A 26 17.22 23.12 -3.93
CA ARG A 26 17.29 22.30 -2.72
C ARG A 26 16.22 21.22 -2.78
N ILE A 27 16.63 19.96 -2.73
CA ILE A 27 15.74 18.81 -2.66
C ILE A 27 15.62 18.35 -1.21
N GLU A 28 14.39 18.26 -0.74
CA GLU A 28 14.06 17.79 0.60
C GLU A 28 13.30 16.48 0.53
N ARG A 29 13.49 15.66 1.56
CA ARG A 29 12.75 14.41 1.76
C ARG A 29 11.72 14.59 2.87
N CYS A 30 10.48 14.19 2.60
CA CYS A 30 9.50 14.01 3.66
C CYS A 30 9.86 12.77 4.49
N GLN A 31 10.02 12.93 5.80
CA GLN A 31 10.35 11.83 6.70
C GLN A 31 9.16 10.91 7.01
N GLU A 32 7.96 11.30 6.62
CA GLU A 32 6.73 10.55 6.86
C GLU A 32 6.29 9.70 5.66
N CYS A 33 6.25 10.28 4.44
CA CYS A 33 5.81 9.58 3.24
C CYS A 33 6.92 9.34 2.21
N ASN A 34 8.17 9.66 2.54
CA ASN A 34 9.39 9.42 1.77
C ASN A 34 9.49 10.14 0.40
N ILE A 35 8.54 11.00 0.06
CA ILE A 35 8.56 11.77 -1.18
C ILE A 35 9.67 12.82 -1.15
N LEU A 36 10.39 12.95 -2.27
CA LEU A 36 11.29 14.06 -2.49
C LEU A 36 10.56 15.20 -3.20
N PHE A 37 10.85 16.42 -2.78
CA PHE A 37 10.30 17.62 -3.42
C PHE A 37 11.31 18.76 -3.37
N GLU A 38 11.19 19.66 -4.37
CA GLU A 38 11.98 20.86 -4.41
C GLU A 38 11.42 21.89 -3.43
N ARG A 39 12.24 22.33 -2.49
CA ARG A 39 11.93 23.49 -1.68
C ARG A 39 12.42 24.75 -2.40
N SER A 40 11.50 25.56 -2.89
CA SER A 40 11.86 26.85 -3.46
C SER A 40 12.43 27.78 -2.40
N LEU A 41 13.61 28.34 -2.68
CA LEU A 41 14.18 29.41 -1.87
C LEU A 41 13.43 30.74 -2.05
N PHE A 42 12.50 30.82 -3.02
CA PHE A 42 11.73 32.02 -3.36
C PHE A 42 10.24 31.69 -3.53
N PRO A 43 9.35 32.20 -2.65
CA PRO A 43 7.94 31.77 -2.64
C PRO A 43 7.04 32.36 -3.74
N ASP A 44 7.49 33.28 -4.57
CA ASP A 44 6.56 34.27 -5.16
C ASP A 44 6.22 34.15 -6.64
N ASN A 45 6.27 33.09 -7.37
CA ASN A 45 5.73 33.15 -8.76
C ASN A 45 5.23 31.83 -9.38
N ARG A 46 5.00 30.75 -8.62
CA ARG A 46 4.76 29.42 -9.20
C ARG A 46 3.31 28.93 -9.26
N THR A 47 2.36 29.64 -8.69
CA THR A 47 0.93 29.25 -8.68
C THR A 47 0.19 29.47 -10.00
N ARG A 48 0.79 30.15 -10.96
CA ARG A 48 0.12 30.50 -12.26
C ARG A 48 0.25 29.42 -13.35
N HIS A 49 1.04 28.36 -13.17
CA HIS A 49 1.38 27.44 -14.27
C HIS A 49 0.70 26.06 -14.21
N LEU A 50 -0.27 25.82 -13.33
CA LEU A 50 -0.95 24.52 -13.24
C LEU A 50 -1.62 24.11 -14.56
N ASN A 51 -2.18 25.06 -15.28
CA ASN A 51 -2.95 24.79 -16.51
C ASN A 51 -2.11 24.94 -17.80
N GLU A 52 -1.05 25.74 -17.78
CA GLU A 52 -0.22 25.95 -18.97
C GLU A 52 0.67 24.75 -19.34
N ASN A 53 1.03 23.90 -18.35
CA ASN A 53 1.95 22.77 -18.58
C ASN A 53 1.25 21.48 -19.04
N LEU A 54 -0.07 21.40 -18.99
CA LEU A 54 -0.81 20.20 -19.40
C LEU A 54 -0.63 19.83 -20.88
N ARG A 55 -0.19 20.77 -21.74
CA ARG A 55 -0.01 20.57 -23.18
C ARG A 55 1.35 21.03 -23.73
N LYS A 56 2.29 21.52 -22.91
CA LYS A 56 3.62 21.93 -23.40
C LYS A 56 4.59 20.75 -23.34
N PRO A 57 5.29 20.42 -24.44
CA PRO A 57 6.34 19.40 -24.42
C PRO A 57 7.49 19.87 -23.52
N SER A 58 7.84 19.11 -22.50
CA SER A 58 9.08 19.30 -21.76
C SER A 58 10.26 18.67 -22.52
N VAL A 59 11.48 19.14 -22.23
CA VAL A 59 12.74 18.62 -22.83
C VAL A 59 13.09 17.24 -22.25
N VAL A 60 12.18 16.60 -21.55
CA VAL A 60 12.38 15.36 -20.78
C VAL A 60 12.04 14.16 -21.63
N THR A 61 12.87 13.13 -21.56
CA THR A 61 12.54 11.81 -22.11
C THR A 61 11.33 11.24 -21.36
N PRO A 62 10.19 11.03 -22.03
CA PRO A 62 8.99 10.53 -21.36
C PRO A 62 9.16 9.06 -20.94
N VAL A 63 8.46 8.63 -19.89
CA VAL A 63 8.43 7.21 -19.44
C VAL A 63 7.97 6.29 -20.58
N ILE A 64 7.06 6.80 -21.42
CA ILE A 64 6.58 6.10 -22.63
C ILE A 64 7.14 6.78 -23.88
N GLU A 65 8.20 6.22 -24.48
CA GLU A 65 8.92 6.82 -25.62
C GLU A 65 8.54 6.25 -26.98
N SER A 66 7.98 5.04 -27.06
CA SER A 66 7.76 4.33 -28.31
C SER A 66 6.29 4.03 -28.55
N GLU A 67 5.89 3.91 -29.84
CA GLU A 67 4.55 3.48 -30.24
C GLU A 67 4.16 2.13 -29.64
N ALA A 68 5.11 1.19 -29.55
CA ALA A 68 4.87 -0.11 -28.93
C ALA A 68 4.47 0.02 -27.44
N LYS A 69 5.10 0.93 -26.69
CA LYS A 69 4.74 1.19 -25.30
C LYS A 69 3.39 1.86 -25.18
N VAL A 70 3.06 2.81 -26.08
CA VAL A 70 1.73 3.45 -26.14
C VAL A 70 0.66 2.42 -26.45
N SER A 71 0.87 1.57 -27.46
CA SER A 71 -0.06 0.49 -27.84
C SER A 71 -0.30 -0.47 -26.66
N LEU A 72 0.75 -0.81 -25.92
CA LEU A 72 0.64 -1.64 -24.71
C LEU A 72 -0.18 -0.94 -23.62
N CYS A 73 -0.06 0.38 -23.46
CA CYS A 73 -0.88 1.14 -22.52
C CYS A 73 -2.35 1.13 -22.92
N ILE A 74 -2.65 1.30 -24.20
CA ILE A 74 -4.02 1.23 -24.74
C ILE A 74 -4.60 -0.17 -24.54
N GLU A 75 -3.84 -1.23 -24.79
CA GLU A 75 -4.25 -2.60 -24.51
C GLU A 75 -4.56 -2.82 -23.01
N ARG A 76 -3.69 -2.32 -22.13
CA ARG A 76 -3.91 -2.36 -20.68
C ARG A 76 -5.18 -1.62 -20.26
N LEU A 77 -5.51 -0.48 -20.89
CA LEU A 77 -6.76 0.26 -20.65
C LEU A 77 -7.98 -0.53 -21.12
N LYS A 78 -7.92 -1.15 -22.29
CA LYS A 78 -8.98 -2.06 -22.81
C LYS A 78 -9.23 -3.23 -21.83
N ASN A 79 -8.15 -3.84 -21.34
CA ASN A 79 -8.21 -4.92 -20.35
C ASN A 79 -8.75 -4.47 -18.98
N ARG A 80 -8.86 -3.17 -18.74
CA ARG A 80 -9.48 -2.55 -17.56
C ARG A 80 -10.93 -2.13 -17.78
N GLY A 81 -11.47 -2.37 -18.94
CA GLY A 81 -12.86 -2.08 -19.28
C GLY A 81 -13.07 -0.82 -20.11
N MET A 82 -12.01 -0.15 -20.59
CA MET A 82 -12.17 0.98 -21.51
C MET A 82 -12.86 0.52 -22.81
N GLN A 83 -13.95 1.20 -23.16
CA GLN A 83 -14.75 0.93 -24.35
C GLN A 83 -14.44 1.94 -25.47
N GLN A 84 -14.74 1.61 -26.73
CA GLN A 84 -14.56 2.55 -27.85
C GLN A 84 -15.45 3.79 -27.75
N SER A 85 -16.59 3.66 -27.09
CA SER A 85 -17.54 4.77 -26.83
C SER A 85 -17.10 5.69 -25.69
N ASP A 86 -16.01 5.36 -24.98
CA ASP A 86 -15.56 6.13 -23.83
C ASP A 86 -14.93 7.44 -24.28
N ARG A 87 -15.26 8.51 -23.56
CA ARG A 87 -14.67 9.82 -23.76
C ARG A 87 -13.28 9.85 -23.09
N LEU A 88 -12.25 9.84 -23.92
CA LEU A 88 -10.86 9.81 -23.52
C LEU A 88 -10.28 11.22 -23.53
N TRP A 89 -9.70 11.66 -22.40
CA TRP A 89 -8.91 12.89 -22.32
C TRP A 89 -7.44 12.57 -22.05
N ILE A 90 -6.53 13.24 -22.77
CA ILE A 90 -5.09 12.98 -22.70
C ILE A 90 -4.35 14.30 -22.48
N GLY A 91 -3.44 14.33 -21.53
CA GLY A 91 -2.56 15.47 -21.28
C GLY A 91 -1.15 15.05 -20.87
N GLY A 92 -0.19 15.98 -21.05
CA GLY A 92 1.20 15.80 -20.62
C GLY A 92 2.20 15.56 -21.74
N ASN A 93 3.39 15.09 -21.35
CA ASN A 93 4.52 14.92 -22.24
C ASN A 93 4.31 13.73 -23.20
N GLY A 94 4.45 13.94 -24.49
CA GLY A 94 4.22 12.89 -25.51
C GLY A 94 2.75 12.64 -25.85
N TYR A 95 1.83 13.54 -25.44
CA TYR A 95 0.38 13.38 -25.65
C TYR A 95 0.02 13.19 -27.12
N ILE A 96 0.69 13.88 -28.07
CA ILE A 96 0.39 13.78 -29.51
C ILE A 96 0.48 12.35 -29.99
N ARG A 97 1.57 11.64 -29.67
CA ARG A 97 1.76 10.24 -30.06
C ARG A 97 0.68 9.34 -29.44
N PHE A 98 0.31 9.60 -28.17
CA PHE A 98 -0.74 8.82 -27.51
C PHE A 98 -2.10 9.07 -28.17
N VAL A 99 -2.40 10.32 -28.54
CA VAL A 99 -3.62 10.71 -29.27
C VAL A 99 -3.69 9.99 -30.61
N ASP A 100 -2.62 9.98 -31.40
CA ASP A 100 -2.57 9.34 -32.71
C ASP A 100 -2.84 7.83 -32.58
N CYS A 101 -2.13 7.13 -31.72
CA CYS A 101 -2.35 5.70 -31.47
C CYS A 101 -3.75 5.39 -30.90
N ALA A 102 -4.31 6.26 -30.07
CA ALA A 102 -5.66 6.09 -29.53
C ALA A 102 -6.71 6.22 -30.66
N LYS A 103 -6.59 7.22 -31.53
CA LYS A 103 -7.45 7.43 -32.69
C LYS A 103 -7.35 6.26 -33.68
N GLU A 104 -6.15 5.77 -33.99
CA GLU A 104 -5.90 4.59 -34.81
C GLU A 104 -6.55 3.33 -34.22
N SER A 105 -6.62 3.26 -32.87
CA SER A 105 -7.29 2.18 -32.14
C SER A 105 -8.82 2.35 -32.06
N GLY A 106 -9.39 3.41 -32.66
CA GLY A 106 -10.82 3.66 -32.77
C GLY A 106 -11.43 4.39 -31.56
N PHE A 107 -10.62 5.06 -30.72
CA PHE A 107 -11.13 5.82 -29.57
C PHE A 107 -11.44 7.26 -29.93
N GLU A 108 -12.49 7.81 -29.31
CA GLU A 108 -12.81 9.24 -29.38
C GLU A 108 -11.96 10.01 -28.34
N VAL A 109 -11.05 10.85 -28.83
CA VAL A 109 -10.21 11.67 -27.98
C VAL A 109 -10.80 13.07 -27.89
N ALA A 110 -11.13 13.50 -26.67
CA ALA A 110 -11.63 14.83 -26.40
C ALA A 110 -10.47 15.87 -26.57
N ASP A 111 -10.55 16.65 -27.63
CA ASP A 111 -9.63 17.77 -27.89
C ASP A 111 -10.19 19.07 -27.30
N ILE A 112 -10.28 19.10 -25.96
CA ILE A 112 -10.85 20.20 -25.19
C ILE A 112 -9.83 20.61 -24.14
N ASP A 113 -9.71 21.92 -23.89
CA ASP A 113 -8.89 22.44 -22.80
C ASP A 113 -9.43 21.95 -21.45
N PHE A 114 -8.50 21.59 -20.55
CA PHE A 114 -8.79 21.04 -19.24
C PHE A 114 -9.81 21.89 -18.45
N GLU A 115 -9.70 23.23 -18.52
CA GLU A 115 -10.60 24.15 -17.85
C GLU A 115 -12.02 24.19 -18.41
N SER A 116 -12.18 23.74 -19.67
CA SER A 116 -13.47 23.73 -20.37
C SER A 116 -14.23 22.39 -20.19
N ILE A 117 -13.63 21.42 -19.51
CA ILE A 117 -14.24 20.10 -19.28
C ILE A 117 -15.19 20.16 -18.09
N GLY A 118 -16.43 19.76 -18.29
CA GLY A 118 -17.40 19.66 -17.20
C GLY A 118 -17.10 18.51 -16.22
N ALA A 119 -17.53 18.68 -14.98
CA ALA A 119 -17.41 17.63 -13.96
C ALA A 119 -18.17 16.34 -14.38
N ASN A 120 -17.63 15.17 -14.03
CA ASN A 120 -18.20 13.84 -14.31
C ASN A 120 -18.53 13.60 -15.81
N THR A 121 -17.67 14.05 -16.72
CA THR A 121 -17.89 13.89 -18.17
C THR A 121 -16.88 12.99 -18.87
N VAL A 122 -15.77 12.64 -18.22
CA VAL A 122 -14.67 11.86 -18.79
C VAL A 122 -14.72 10.41 -18.28
N ASP A 123 -14.65 9.45 -19.18
CA ASP A 123 -14.63 8.01 -18.86
C ASP A 123 -13.21 7.52 -18.60
N THR A 124 -12.23 8.05 -19.34
CA THR A 124 -10.83 7.68 -19.19
C THR A 124 -9.95 8.94 -19.30
N CYS A 125 -9.06 9.13 -18.33
CA CYS A 125 -8.06 10.20 -18.34
C CYS A 125 -6.65 9.62 -18.42
N VAL A 126 -5.78 10.23 -19.20
CA VAL A 126 -4.37 9.85 -19.34
C VAL A 126 -3.48 11.06 -19.03
N LEU A 127 -2.61 10.92 -18.03
CA LEU A 127 -1.64 11.92 -17.60
C LEU A 127 -0.22 11.42 -17.87
N LEU A 128 0.46 12.04 -18.82
CA LEU A 128 1.79 11.61 -19.26
C LEU A 128 2.88 12.51 -18.64
N ASP A 129 3.57 12.01 -17.62
CA ASP A 129 4.76 12.57 -16.97
C ASP A 129 4.64 14.00 -16.40
N ILE A 130 3.41 14.51 -16.18
CA ILE A 130 3.17 15.87 -15.71
C ILE A 130 3.05 16.00 -14.19
N LEU A 131 2.74 14.91 -13.49
CA LEU A 131 2.49 14.95 -12.05
C LEU A 131 3.72 15.43 -11.25
N GLY A 132 4.94 15.07 -11.70
CA GLY A 132 6.19 15.50 -11.09
C GLY A 132 6.51 17.00 -11.35
N GLU A 133 5.87 17.64 -12.32
CA GLU A 133 6.05 19.05 -12.65
C GLU A 133 5.09 19.95 -11.85
N SER A 134 4.12 19.34 -11.17
CA SER A 134 3.13 20.07 -10.38
C SER A 134 3.72 20.59 -9.07
N SER A 135 3.42 21.86 -8.75
CA SER A 135 3.71 22.43 -7.44
C SER A 135 2.77 21.93 -6.35
N ASN A 136 1.60 21.39 -6.73
CA ASN A 136 0.64 20.74 -5.83
C ASN A 136 0.01 19.52 -6.50
N PRO A 137 0.68 18.35 -6.47
CA PRO A 137 0.18 17.12 -7.08
C PRO A 137 -1.16 16.64 -6.51
N LEU A 138 -1.42 16.92 -5.24
CA LEU A 138 -2.68 16.59 -4.58
C LEU A 138 -3.84 17.34 -5.21
N GLU A 139 -3.73 18.67 -5.33
CA GLU A 139 -4.78 19.51 -5.92
C GLU A 139 -5.00 19.19 -7.40
N GLN A 140 -3.91 18.93 -8.14
CA GLN A 140 -4.00 18.52 -9.54
C GLN A 140 -4.80 17.22 -9.70
N LEU A 141 -4.53 16.21 -8.89
CA LEU A 141 -5.26 14.95 -8.95
C LEU A 141 -6.71 15.08 -8.46
N LEU A 142 -6.99 15.96 -7.49
CA LEU A 142 -8.36 16.27 -7.08
C LEU A 142 -9.15 16.91 -8.24
N SER A 143 -8.56 17.86 -8.96
CA SER A 143 -9.20 18.47 -10.14
C SER A 143 -9.45 17.43 -11.25
N VAL A 144 -8.48 16.53 -11.52
CA VAL A 144 -8.68 15.42 -12.47
C VAL A 144 -9.83 14.52 -12.01
N ARG A 145 -9.88 14.20 -10.72
CA ARG A 145 -10.94 13.34 -10.16
C ARG A 145 -12.35 13.94 -10.33
N GLU A 146 -12.49 15.26 -10.25
CA GLU A 146 -13.77 15.95 -10.47
C GLU A 146 -14.28 15.76 -11.91
N LEU A 147 -13.40 15.75 -12.90
CA LEU A 147 -13.78 15.55 -14.32
C LEU A 147 -14.23 14.11 -14.62
N LEU A 148 -13.69 13.15 -13.87
CA LEU A 148 -13.92 11.73 -14.10
C LEU A 148 -15.32 11.30 -13.63
N LYS A 149 -16.01 10.50 -14.45
CA LYS A 149 -17.24 9.80 -14.07
C LYS A 149 -17.00 8.82 -12.90
N PRO A 150 -18.04 8.35 -12.20
CA PRO A 150 -17.92 7.20 -11.30
C PRO A 150 -17.28 5.99 -12.02
N ASP A 151 -16.41 5.26 -11.36
CA ASP A 151 -15.66 4.11 -11.88
C ASP A 151 -14.76 4.38 -13.09
N ALA A 152 -14.57 5.65 -13.48
CA ALA A 152 -13.71 6.05 -14.58
C ALA A 152 -12.25 5.66 -14.35
N ILE A 153 -11.52 5.43 -15.44
CA ILE A 153 -10.15 4.97 -15.42
C ILE A 153 -9.19 6.16 -15.50
N LEU A 154 -8.13 6.13 -14.70
CA LEU A 154 -7.00 7.04 -14.77
C LEU A 154 -5.74 6.27 -15.09
N LEU A 155 -5.04 6.65 -16.16
CA LEU A 155 -3.68 6.22 -16.45
C LEU A 155 -2.71 7.36 -16.17
N ILE A 156 -1.65 7.08 -15.44
CA ILE A 156 -0.58 8.04 -15.16
C ILE A 156 0.76 7.41 -15.52
N THR A 157 1.65 8.16 -16.16
CA THR A 157 3.07 7.83 -16.23
C THR A 157 3.86 8.76 -15.35
N VAL A 158 4.80 8.20 -14.59
CA VAL A 158 5.64 8.97 -13.66
C VAL A 158 7.03 8.34 -13.57
N PRO A 159 8.10 9.12 -13.77
CA PRO A 159 9.44 8.69 -13.36
C PRO A 159 9.50 8.47 -11.84
N THR A 160 10.09 7.35 -11.40
CA THR A 160 10.09 7.01 -9.97
C THR A 160 11.50 6.78 -9.42
N LEU A 161 11.69 7.21 -8.16
CA LEU A 161 12.94 7.09 -7.40
C LEU A 161 13.41 5.64 -7.22
N ASP A 162 12.48 4.71 -7.30
CA ASP A 162 12.73 3.27 -7.17
C ASP A 162 12.74 2.53 -8.51
N SER A 163 12.82 3.26 -9.64
CA SER A 163 13.09 2.72 -10.97
C SER A 163 14.50 2.16 -11.08
N ASP A 164 14.75 1.29 -12.06
CA ASP A 164 16.07 0.71 -12.28
C ASP A 164 17.10 1.79 -12.64
N GLU A 165 16.68 2.78 -13.44
CA GLU A 165 17.53 3.89 -13.85
C GLU A 165 17.88 4.80 -12.66
N ALA A 166 16.89 5.18 -11.85
CA ALA A 166 17.12 6.00 -10.66
C ALA A 166 18.07 5.32 -9.66
N ARG A 167 17.90 4.01 -9.43
CA ARG A 167 18.77 3.21 -8.55
C ARG A 167 20.21 3.12 -9.08
N ARG A 168 20.37 3.01 -10.39
CA ARG A 168 21.70 2.95 -11.05
C ARG A 168 22.42 4.29 -11.01
N GLN A 169 21.74 5.37 -11.36
CA GLN A 169 22.32 6.71 -11.46
C GLN A 169 22.38 7.48 -10.14
N LYS A 170 21.53 7.13 -9.16
CA LYS A 170 21.45 7.78 -7.84
C LYS A 170 21.30 9.31 -7.99
N SER A 171 22.19 10.11 -7.36
CA SER A 171 22.16 11.57 -7.43
C SER A 171 22.39 12.16 -8.83
N ARG A 172 22.84 11.34 -9.80
CA ARG A 172 23.03 11.73 -11.21
C ARG A 172 21.84 11.42 -12.10
N TRP A 173 20.76 10.89 -11.54
CA TRP A 173 19.57 10.56 -12.30
C TRP A 173 19.07 11.76 -13.10
N GLY A 174 18.93 11.58 -14.42
CA GLY A 174 18.63 12.66 -15.36
C GLY A 174 17.37 13.44 -15.04
N GLN A 175 16.38 12.81 -14.38
CA GLN A 175 15.13 13.45 -13.98
C GLN A 175 15.33 14.59 -12.95
N PHE A 176 16.41 14.57 -12.18
CA PHE A 176 16.72 15.68 -11.28
C PHE A 176 17.13 16.97 -12.03
N ALA A 177 17.59 16.87 -13.27
CA ALA A 177 17.98 18.01 -14.10
C ALA A 177 16.78 18.66 -14.84
N THR A 178 15.62 18.03 -14.89
CA THR A 178 14.49 18.38 -15.77
C THR A 178 13.58 19.49 -15.25
N GLY A 179 13.83 20.04 -14.06
CA GLY A 179 12.96 21.05 -13.46
C GLY A 179 11.71 20.51 -12.76
N ARG A 180 11.63 19.20 -12.54
CA ARG A 180 10.56 18.60 -11.75
C ARG A 180 10.57 19.14 -10.32
N LEU A 181 9.38 19.31 -9.76
CA LEU A 181 9.18 19.84 -8.42
C LEU A 181 8.95 18.72 -7.39
N THR A 182 8.41 17.58 -7.83
CA THR A 182 8.09 16.44 -6.97
C THR A 182 8.59 15.15 -7.60
N TYR A 183 9.18 14.28 -6.76
CA TYR A 183 9.71 12.99 -7.15
C TYR A 183 9.09 11.92 -6.28
N PHE A 184 8.43 10.96 -6.90
CA PHE A 184 7.71 9.89 -6.24
C PHE A 184 8.53 8.61 -6.22
N ASP A 185 8.35 7.80 -5.18
CA ASP A 185 8.48 6.36 -5.26
C ASP A 185 7.08 5.73 -5.44
N ARG A 186 7.02 4.44 -5.70
CA ARG A 186 5.73 3.76 -5.92
C ARG A 186 4.83 3.80 -4.68
N HIS A 187 5.43 3.79 -3.48
CA HIS A 187 4.69 3.87 -2.22
C HIS A 187 3.99 5.22 -2.06
N GLY A 188 4.74 6.31 -2.17
CA GLY A 188 4.20 7.66 -2.03
C GLY A 188 3.17 8.01 -3.12
N LEU A 189 3.39 7.52 -4.35
CA LEU A 189 2.42 7.67 -5.42
C LEU A 189 1.11 6.90 -5.13
N SER A 190 1.21 5.65 -4.63
CA SER A 190 0.03 4.87 -4.20
C SER A 190 -0.73 5.58 -3.08
N ALA A 191 -0.02 6.08 -2.08
CA ALA A 191 -0.63 6.79 -0.94
C ALA A 191 -1.36 8.06 -1.39
N LEU A 192 -0.76 8.83 -2.31
CA LEU A 192 -1.39 10.01 -2.90
C LEU A 192 -2.67 9.65 -3.68
N LEU A 193 -2.62 8.62 -4.53
CA LEU A 193 -3.77 8.18 -5.31
C LEU A 193 -4.93 7.72 -4.42
N VAL A 194 -4.64 6.92 -3.39
CA VAL A 194 -5.67 6.47 -2.42
C VAL A 194 -6.25 7.66 -1.66
N ARG A 195 -5.41 8.62 -1.22
CA ARG A 195 -5.85 9.84 -0.55
C ARG A 195 -6.82 10.66 -1.40
N VAL A 196 -6.56 10.75 -2.71
CA VAL A 196 -7.43 11.47 -3.66
C VAL A 196 -8.73 10.71 -3.94
N GLY A 197 -8.78 9.42 -3.64
CA GLY A 197 -9.96 8.58 -3.87
C GLY A 197 -9.89 7.76 -5.15
N PHE A 198 -8.68 7.35 -5.52
CA PHE A 198 -8.47 6.33 -6.53
C PHE A 198 -8.14 5.00 -5.87
N GLY A 199 -8.67 3.91 -6.43
CA GLY A 199 -8.39 2.55 -5.99
C GLY A 199 -8.12 1.63 -7.18
N ARG A 200 -8.03 0.32 -6.90
CA ARG A 200 -7.69 -0.70 -7.90
C ARG A 200 -6.39 -0.38 -8.64
N ILE A 201 -5.39 0.12 -7.90
CA ILE A 201 -4.13 0.62 -8.43
C ILE A 201 -3.27 -0.54 -8.93
N LYS A 202 -2.90 -0.54 -10.20
CA LYS A 202 -1.94 -1.47 -10.80
C LYS A 202 -0.78 -0.68 -11.40
N MET A 203 0.44 -1.05 -11.01
CA MET A 203 1.66 -0.41 -11.48
C MET A 203 2.47 -1.36 -12.34
N TYR A 204 2.91 -0.87 -13.49
CA TYR A 204 3.77 -1.58 -14.43
C TYR A 204 5.11 -0.87 -14.45
N SER A 205 6.18 -1.59 -14.10
CA SER A 205 7.54 -1.04 -14.09
C SER A 205 8.03 -0.78 -15.50
N GLU A 206 8.61 0.40 -15.70
CA GLU A 206 9.34 0.82 -16.89
C GLU A 206 10.78 1.15 -16.49
N THR A 207 11.67 1.33 -17.45
CA THR A 207 13.10 1.56 -17.18
C THR A 207 13.35 2.74 -16.26
N ASP A 208 12.64 3.86 -16.47
CA ASP A 208 12.83 5.11 -15.74
C ASP A 208 11.66 5.48 -14.81
N GLY A 209 10.63 4.64 -14.72
CA GLY A 209 9.47 4.95 -13.90
C GLY A 209 8.39 3.87 -13.90
N VAL A 210 7.14 4.30 -13.84
CA VAL A 210 5.98 3.40 -13.83
C VAL A 210 4.85 3.93 -14.71
N VAL A 211 4.08 2.99 -15.26
CA VAL A 211 2.74 3.23 -15.76
C VAL A 211 1.75 2.77 -14.69
N VAL A 212 0.90 3.66 -14.24
CA VAL A 212 -0.12 3.38 -13.24
C VAL A 212 -1.48 3.40 -13.90
N ILE A 213 -2.30 2.40 -13.64
CA ILE A 213 -3.72 2.39 -14.01
C ILE A 213 -4.53 2.19 -12.74
N CYS A 214 -5.46 3.10 -12.50
CA CYS A 214 -6.35 3.07 -11.33
C CYS A 214 -7.76 3.51 -11.72
N GLN A 215 -8.72 3.34 -10.80
CA GLN A 215 -10.12 3.72 -11.01
C GLN A 215 -10.56 4.72 -9.94
N LYS A 216 -11.48 5.62 -10.32
CA LYS A 216 -12.14 6.51 -9.38
C LYS A 216 -13.04 5.69 -8.46
N GLU A 217 -12.74 5.69 -7.17
CA GLU A 217 -13.54 5.04 -6.14
C GLU A 217 -14.54 6.02 -5.53
N ASN A 218 -15.72 5.51 -5.21
CA ASN A 218 -16.73 6.30 -4.48
C ASN A 218 -16.55 6.07 -2.99
N PHE A 219 -15.64 6.83 -2.36
CA PHE A 219 -15.56 6.84 -0.89
C PHE A 219 -16.79 7.56 -0.32
N ARG A 220 -17.64 6.82 0.38
CA ARG A 220 -18.91 7.34 0.92
C ARG A 220 -18.84 7.74 2.40
N ASN A 221 -17.73 7.52 3.12
CA ASN A 221 -17.71 7.72 4.56
C ASN A 221 -16.61 8.66 5.00
N ASP A 222 -16.99 9.66 5.81
CA ASP A 222 -16.07 10.55 6.52
C ASP A 222 -15.22 9.80 7.57
N ARG A 223 -15.66 8.58 7.96
CA ARG A 223 -14.95 7.65 8.86
C ARG A 223 -14.67 6.33 8.15
N PRO A 224 -13.40 5.97 7.91
CA PRO A 224 -13.06 4.70 7.29
C PRO A 224 -13.38 3.52 8.22
N LEU A 225 -13.79 2.39 7.63
CA LEU A 225 -14.08 1.15 8.37
C LEU A 225 -12.81 0.31 8.50
N LEU A 226 -12.49 -0.08 9.73
CA LEU A 226 -11.43 -1.03 10.08
C LEU A 226 -12.00 -2.44 10.21
N SER A 227 -11.53 -3.38 9.40
CA SER A 227 -11.80 -4.81 9.57
C SER A 227 -10.70 -5.44 10.41
N ILE A 228 -11.04 -5.92 11.61
CA ILE A 228 -10.15 -6.67 12.48
C ILE A 228 -10.34 -8.15 12.18
N VAL A 229 -9.35 -8.78 11.55
CA VAL A 229 -9.37 -10.22 11.22
C VAL A 229 -8.73 -11.00 12.36
N LEU A 230 -9.52 -11.85 12.99
CA LEU A 230 -9.19 -12.58 14.22
C LEU A 230 -9.26 -14.11 13.98
N PRO A 231 -8.15 -14.77 13.61
CA PRO A 231 -8.11 -16.23 13.49
C PRO A 231 -8.10 -16.88 14.89
N VAL A 232 -9.03 -17.80 15.13
CA VAL A 232 -9.20 -18.52 16.41
C VAL A 232 -9.06 -20.02 16.19
N TYR A 233 -8.11 -20.63 16.90
CA TYR A 233 -7.96 -22.09 16.96
C TYR A 233 -7.35 -22.51 18.30
N ASN A 234 -8.15 -23.13 19.16
CA ASN A 234 -7.73 -23.57 20.51
C ASN A 234 -7.08 -22.42 21.32
N GLU A 235 -7.86 -21.35 21.56
CA GLU A 235 -7.44 -20.15 22.32
C GLU A 235 -8.45 -19.85 23.45
N ARG A 236 -9.05 -20.89 24.05
CA ARG A 236 -10.07 -20.77 25.11
C ARG A 236 -9.62 -19.89 26.28
N ALA A 237 -8.33 -19.97 26.62
CA ALA A 237 -7.78 -19.26 27.78
C ALA A 237 -7.67 -17.74 27.56
N THR A 238 -7.49 -17.27 26.32
CA THR A 238 -7.14 -15.88 26.00
C THR A 238 -8.22 -15.14 25.23
N PHE A 239 -8.99 -15.86 24.40
CA PHE A 239 -9.96 -15.26 23.48
C PHE A 239 -10.99 -14.37 24.16
N GLU A 240 -11.57 -14.78 25.30
CA GLU A 240 -12.61 -14.01 25.97
C GLU A 240 -12.11 -12.65 26.46
N GLN A 241 -10.92 -12.63 27.05
CA GLN A 241 -10.29 -11.39 27.51
C GLN A 241 -9.98 -10.48 26.33
N LEU A 242 -9.41 -11.02 25.26
CA LEU A 242 -9.04 -10.26 24.06
C LEU A 242 -10.26 -9.65 23.39
N ILE A 243 -11.29 -10.46 23.10
CA ILE A 243 -12.48 -9.95 22.38
C ILE A 243 -13.23 -8.88 23.17
N LYS A 244 -13.33 -9.03 24.50
CA LYS A 244 -13.91 -8.00 25.36
C LYS A 244 -13.11 -6.70 25.25
N ALA A 245 -11.80 -6.76 25.36
CA ALA A 245 -10.94 -5.60 25.25
C ALA A 245 -11.04 -4.91 23.87
N ILE A 246 -11.14 -5.68 22.77
CA ILE A 246 -11.36 -5.12 21.42
C ILE A 246 -12.74 -4.44 21.34
N LEU A 247 -13.77 -5.03 21.94
CA LEU A 247 -15.13 -4.50 21.93
C LEU A 247 -15.27 -3.23 22.78
N GLU A 248 -14.54 -3.12 23.87
CA GLU A 248 -14.54 -1.96 24.78
C GLU A 248 -13.70 -0.79 24.23
N LYS A 249 -12.72 -1.09 23.37
CA LYS A 249 -11.87 -0.04 22.80
C LYS A 249 -12.67 0.91 21.91
N THR A 250 -12.56 2.20 22.17
CA THR A 250 -13.14 3.28 21.38
C THR A 250 -12.13 3.77 20.34
N PHE A 251 -12.61 4.11 19.16
CA PHE A 251 -11.81 4.69 18.08
C PHE A 251 -12.36 6.06 17.70
N ASP A 252 -11.51 7.08 17.72
CA ASP A 252 -11.91 8.44 17.34
C ASP A 252 -12.02 8.64 15.84
N THR A 253 -11.18 7.92 15.06
CA THR A 253 -10.97 8.19 13.64
C THR A 253 -11.54 7.14 12.69
N VAL A 254 -11.96 5.98 13.19
CA VAL A 254 -12.44 4.86 12.37
C VAL A 254 -13.66 4.22 12.99
N ASP A 255 -14.50 3.61 12.15
CA ASP A 255 -15.48 2.62 12.59
C ASP A 255 -14.85 1.23 12.52
N ARG A 256 -15.42 0.21 13.18
CA ARG A 256 -14.85 -1.14 13.15
C ARG A 256 -15.88 -2.21 12.81
N GLU A 257 -15.41 -3.30 12.23
CA GLU A 257 -16.02 -4.62 12.22
C GLU A 257 -15.00 -5.66 12.67
N ILE A 258 -15.44 -6.73 13.31
CA ILE A 258 -14.60 -7.83 13.77
C ILE A 258 -14.98 -9.09 12.99
N ILE A 259 -14.00 -9.74 12.36
CA ILE A 259 -14.19 -10.96 11.58
C ILE A 259 -13.47 -12.09 12.29
N ILE A 260 -14.23 -12.93 12.97
CA ILE A 260 -13.72 -14.09 13.71
C ILE A 260 -13.71 -15.30 12.79
N MET A 261 -12.51 -15.87 12.57
CA MET A 261 -12.31 -17.07 11.81
C MET A 261 -12.12 -18.25 12.77
N GLU A 262 -13.17 -18.99 13.06
CA GLU A 262 -13.12 -20.13 13.97
C GLU A 262 -12.77 -21.41 13.22
N SER A 263 -11.59 -22.00 13.51
CA SER A 263 -10.98 -23.08 12.75
C SER A 263 -11.23 -24.47 13.34
N ASN A 264 -12.47 -24.77 13.75
CA ASN A 264 -12.89 -26.04 14.33
C ASN A 264 -12.12 -26.39 15.61
N SER A 265 -12.11 -25.49 16.58
CA SER A 265 -11.48 -25.68 17.89
C SER A 265 -12.12 -26.81 18.68
N THR A 266 -11.32 -27.45 19.54
CA THR A 266 -11.71 -28.62 20.36
C THR A 266 -11.59 -28.37 21.86
N ASP A 267 -11.21 -27.16 22.28
CA ASP A 267 -10.95 -26.76 23.67
C ASP A 267 -12.06 -25.92 24.32
N GLY A 268 -13.21 -25.75 23.63
CA GLY A 268 -14.30 -24.90 24.06
C GLY A 268 -14.20 -23.45 23.51
N SER A 269 -13.22 -23.14 22.67
CA SER A 269 -13.15 -21.83 21.98
C SER A 269 -14.33 -21.62 21.04
N ARG A 270 -14.80 -22.68 20.35
CA ARG A 270 -15.90 -22.60 19.39
C ARG A 270 -17.20 -22.19 20.04
N GLU A 271 -17.55 -22.79 21.18
CA GLU A 271 -18.74 -22.48 21.97
C GLU A 271 -18.69 -21.04 22.48
N LEU A 272 -17.49 -20.59 22.87
CA LEU A 272 -17.31 -19.21 23.30
C LEU A 272 -17.48 -18.22 22.14
N VAL A 273 -16.92 -18.51 20.96
CA VAL A 273 -17.10 -17.68 19.78
C VAL A 273 -18.57 -17.53 19.38
N GLN A 274 -19.37 -18.60 19.49
CA GLN A 274 -20.81 -18.60 19.20
C GLN A 274 -21.59 -17.55 20.01
N THR A 275 -21.15 -17.22 21.20
CA THR A 275 -21.82 -16.20 22.03
C THR A 275 -21.76 -14.78 21.45
N TYR A 276 -20.89 -14.55 20.47
CA TYR A 276 -20.70 -13.25 19.82
C TYR A 276 -21.41 -13.13 18.46
N GLU A 277 -22.03 -14.19 17.91
CA GLU A 277 -22.71 -14.20 16.61
C GLU A 277 -23.86 -13.18 16.47
N ALA A 278 -24.57 -12.92 17.57
CA ALA A 278 -25.71 -12.00 17.58
C ALA A 278 -25.31 -10.52 17.51
N ARG A 279 -24.02 -10.21 17.57
CA ARG A 279 -23.56 -8.82 17.56
C ARG A 279 -23.48 -8.28 16.14
N PRO A 280 -24.00 -7.08 15.86
CA PRO A 280 -24.01 -6.49 14.52
C PRO A 280 -22.61 -6.08 14.03
N ASP A 281 -21.65 -5.83 14.94
CA ASP A 281 -20.27 -5.44 14.67
C ASP A 281 -19.31 -6.64 14.60
N VAL A 282 -19.83 -7.89 14.76
CA VAL A 282 -19.05 -9.12 14.73
C VAL A 282 -19.57 -10.07 13.66
N LYS A 283 -18.70 -10.56 12.82
CA LYS A 283 -18.98 -11.59 11.81
C LYS A 283 -18.21 -12.85 12.14
N VAL A 284 -18.89 -13.93 12.42
CA VAL A 284 -18.24 -15.24 12.69
C VAL A 284 -18.31 -16.13 11.48
N ILE A 285 -17.16 -16.71 11.11
CA ILE A 285 -17.02 -17.65 10.01
C ILE A 285 -16.41 -18.94 10.56
N TYR A 286 -17.07 -20.06 10.31
CA TYR A 286 -16.65 -21.39 10.78
C TYR A 286 -15.96 -22.20 9.70
N GLU A 287 -14.77 -22.71 10.01
CA GLU A 287 -14.11 -23.71 9.18
C GLU A 287 -14.50 -25.13 9.62
N ASN A 288 -14.63 -26.05 8.67
CA ASN A 288 -14.98 -27.44 8.96
C ASN A 288 -13.80 -28.24 9.56
N LYS A 289 -12.59 -27.77 9.34
CA LYS A 289 -11.33 -28.35 9.86
C LYS A 289 -10.24 -27.29 9.90
N PRO A 290 -9.26 -27.41 10.82
CA PRO A 290 -8.14 -26.48 10.85
C PRO A 290 -7.25 -26.66 9.62
N GLN A 291 -7.08 -25.61 8.84
CA GLN A 291 -6.25 -25.59 7.62
C GLN A 291 -4.97 -24.76 7.80
N GLY A 292 -4.81 -24.19 8.97
CA GLY A 292 -3.68 -23.35 9.37
C GLY A 292 -4.04 -21.87 9.44
N LYS A 293 -3.23 -21.13 10.20
CA LYS A 293 -3.46 -19.71 10.48
C LYS A 293 -3.56 -18.85 9.22
N GLY A 294 -2.64 -19.08 8.26
CA GLY A 294 -2.64 -18.34 7.00
C GLY A 294 -3.92 -18.55 6.21
N HIS A 295 -4.46 -19.78 6.18
CA HIS A 295 -5.74 -20.07 5.55
C HIS A 295 -6.88 -19.29 6.22
N ALA A 296 -6.96 -19.32 7.54
CA ALA A 296 -7.98 -18.58 8.29
C ALA A 296 -7.89 -17.07 8.02
N VAL A 297 -6.69 -16.49 8.06
CA VAL A 297 -6.51 -15.07 7.75
C VAL A 297 -6.95 -14.73 6.32
N ARG A 298 -6.51 -15.50 5.30
CA ARG A 298 -6.92 -15.28 3.90
C ARG A 298 -8.43 -15.35 3.72
N ASN A 299 -9.06 -16.31 4.36
CA ASN A 299 -10.51 -16.44 4.32
C ASN A 299 -11.19 -15.26 5.03
N GLY A 300 -10.68 -14.82 6.18
CA GLY A 300 -11.14 -13.61 6.86
C GLY A 300 -11.02 -12.35 6.02
N LEU A 301 -9.91 -12.18 5.28
CA LEU A 301 -9.71 -11.06 4.36
C LEU A 301 -10.76 -11.00 3.24
N ASN A 302 -11.27 -12.15 2.76
CA ASN A 302 -12.34 -12.21 1.77
C ASN A 302 -13.70 -11.76 2.33
N HIS A 303 -13.88 -11.82 3.66
CA HIS A 303 -15.09 -11.42 4.34
C HIS A 303 -15.02 -9.99 4.92
N ALA A 304 -13.84 -9.40 4.91
CA ALA A 304 -13.61 -8.02 5.35
C ALA A 304 -14.28 -7.03 4.40
N SER A 305 -14.97 -6.01 4.91
CA SER A 305 -15.64 -4.96 4.14
C SER A 305 -14.95 -3.59 4.29
N GLY A 306 -14.16 -3.40 5.35
CA GLY A 306 -13.45 -2.16 5.64
C GLY A 306 -12.38 -1.78 4.64
N SER A 307 -12.12 -0.50 4.50
CA SER A 307 -11.00 0.02 3.69
C SER A 307 -9.64 -0.19 4.36
N MET A 308 -9.63 -0.40 5.68
CA MET A 308 -8.43 -0.73 6.45
C MET A 308 -8.58 -2.11 7.09
N ILE A 309 -7.47 -2.82 7.18
CA ILE A 309 -7.42 -4.19 7.70
C ILE A 309 -6.34 -4.26 8.77
N LEU A 310 -6.69 -4.89 9.89
CA LEU A 310 -5.79 -5.25 10.96
C LEU A 310 -5.88 -6.76 11.20
N ILE A 311 -4.74 -7.44 11.24
CA ILE A 311 -4.66 -8.85 11.60
C ILE A 311 -4.28 -8.92 13.07
N GLN A 312 -5.15 -9.54 13.89
CA GLN A 312 -4.99 -9.70 15.33
C GLN A 312 -4.95 -11.19 15.69
N ASP A 313 -3.91 -11.63 16.39
CA ASP A 313 -3.88 -12.96 16.98
C ASP A 313 -4.85 -13.08 18.14
N ALA A 314 -5.46 -14.26 18.31
CA ALA A 314 -6.41 -14.54 19.39
C ALA A 314 -5.74 -14.75 20.75
N ASP A 315 -4.44 -14.46 20.84
CA ASP A 315 -3.67 -14.47 22.08
C ASP A 315 -3.52 -13.06 22.69
N LEU A 316 -2.86 -12.96 23.81
CA LEU A 316 -2.61 -11.69 24.51
C LEU A 316 -1.15 -11.22 24.34
N GLU A 317 -0.44 -11.70 23.29
CA GLU A 317 0.96 -11.30 23.10
C GLU A 317 1.11 -9.82 22.68
N TYR A 318 0.13 -9.23 21.96
CA TYR A 318 0.11 -7.85 21.55
C TYR A 318 -0.88 -7.02 22.34
N ASP A 319 -0.50 -5.77 22.61
CA ASP A 319 -1.35 -4.81 23.31
C ASP A 319 -2.31 -4.13 22.31
N ILE A 320 -3.62 -4.16 22.60
CA ILE A 320 -4.63 -3.49 21.79
C ILE A 320 -4.60 -1.97 21.91
N GLU A 321 -3.97 -1.42 22.94
CA GLU A 321 -3.77 0.04 23.05
C GLU A 321 -2.84 0.57 21.96
N ASP A 322 -2.01 -0.26 21.37
CA ASP A 322 -1.16 0.10 20.23
C ASP A 322 -1.95 0.28 18.91
N TYR A 323 -3.26 -0.03 18.85
CA TYR A 323 -4.07 0.15 17.63
C TYR A 323 -4.02 1.59 17.11
N ASP A 324 -4.16 2.60 17.98
CA ASP A 324 -4.22 3.99 17.56
C ASP A 324 -2.94 4.48 16.89
N VAL A 325 -1.79 4.06 17.41
CA VAL A 325 -0.49 4.43 16.82
C VAL A 325 -0.25 3.72 15.49
N LEU A 326 -0.75 2.48 15.32
CA LEU A 326 -0.65 1.72 14.08
C LEU A 326 -1.61 2.24 13.01
N LEU A 327 -2.81 2.69 13.38
CA LEU A 327 -3.81 3.21 12.46
C LEU A 327 -3.49 4.63 11.97
N THR A 328 -2.91 5.46 12.83
CA THR A 328 -2.65 6.88 12.52
C THR A 328 -1.95 7.12 11.18
N PRO A 329 -0.88 6.39 10.79
CA PRO A 329 -0.23 6.60 9.50
C PRO A 329 -1.14 6.27 8.30
N ILE A 330 -2.01 5.26 8.44
CA ILE A 330 -2.91 4.83 7.36
C ILE A 330 -4.05 5.82 7.20
N VAL A 331 -4.70 6.23 8.30
CA VAL A 331 -5.77 7.25 8.29
C VAL A 331 -5.28 8.57 7.70
N ARG A 332 -4.02 8.93 7.97
CA ARG A 332 -3.41 10.15 7.43
C ARG A 332 -2.74 9.98 6.07
N PHE A 333 -2.89 8.82 5.43
CA PHE A 333 -2.26 8.47 4.15
C PHE A 333 -0.74 8.71 4.10
N ARG A 334 -0.06 8.55 5.24
CA ARG A 334 1.41 8.60 5.34
C ARG A 334 2.03 7.28 4.91
N SER A 335 1.32 6.17 5.17
CA SER A 335 1.66 4.82 4.73
C SER A 335 0.39 4.06 4.44
N LEU A 336 0.43 3.14 3.47
CA LEU A 336 -0.66 2.19 3.22
C LEU A 336 -0.43 0.84 3.90
N PHE A 337 0.76 0.63 4.48
CA PHE A 337 1.14 -0.61 5.15
C PHE A 337 2.00 -0.31 6.37
N VAL A 338 1.58 -0.79 7.53
CA VAL A 338 2.24 -0.60 8.83
C VAL A 338 2.48 -1.96 9.49
N LEU A 339 3.65 -2.12 10.07
CA LEU A 339 4.03 -3.26 10.91
C LEU A 339 4.21 -2.80 12.36
N GLY A 340 3.57 -3.48 13.29
CA GLY A 340 3.85 -3.33 14.72
C GLY A 340 5.14 -4.07 15.07
N SER A 341 6.26 -3.37 15.12
CA SER A 341 7.58 -3.96 15.40
C SER A 341 7.72 -4.29 16.89
N ARG A 342 8.08 -5.54 17.18
CA ARG A 342 8.40 -6.00 18.54
C ARG A 342 9.76 -5.53 19.04
N HIS A 343 10.55 -4.93 18.14
CA HIS A 343 11.87 -4.36 18.47
C HIS A 343 11.73 -2.96 19.09
N LYS A 344 12.00 -2.87 20.38
CA LYS A 344 12.11 -1.59 21.11
C LYS A 344 13.55 -1.04 21.13
N GLY A 345 14.30 -1.19 20.02
CA GLY A 345 15.70 -0.80 19.94
C GLY A 345 16.68 -1.86 20.47
N HIS A 346 16.22 -3.00 20.97
CA HIS A 346 17.03 -4.13 21.42
C HIS A 346 16.79 -5.37 20.56
N TRP A 347 17.84 -6.13 20.25
CA TRP A 347 17.74 -7.35 19.44
C TRP A 347 17.08 -8.53 20.19
N LYS A 348 16.99 -8.47 21.54
CA LYS A 348 16.32 -9.47 22.37
C LYS A 348 14.81 -9.20 22.40
N MET A 349 14.05 -9.83 21.52
CA MET A 349 12.60 -9.73 21.47
C MET A 349 11.88 -10.76 22.34
N ARG A 350 12.52 -11.88 22.60
CA ARG A 350 11.92 -13.03 23.28
C ARG A 350 12.74 -13.39 24.48
N GLU A 351 12.09 -13.39 25.63
CA GLU A 351 12.62 -13.91 26.89
C GLU A 351 11.68 -15.04 27.31
N PHE A 352 12.19 -16.28 27.26
CA PHE A 352 11.47 -17.42 27.80
C PHE A 352 11.99 -17.69 29.20
N GLY A 353 11.14 -17.63 30.23
CA GLY A 353 11.52 -17.85 31.61
C GLY A 353 12.19 -19.21 31.86
N ASP A 354 11.92 -20.22 31.00
CA ASP A 354 12.35 -21.60 31.20
C ASP A 354 13.62 -21.97 30.42
N SER A 355 14.10 -21.19 29.44
CA SER A 355 15.30 -21.54 28.65
C SER A 355 15.93 -20.35 27.90
N ASN A 356 17.06 -19.89 28.40
CA ASN A 356 17.88 -18.86 27.74
C ASN A 356 18.47 -19.33 26.39
N ILE A 357 18.76 -20.64 26.24
CA ILE A 357 19.32 -21.21 25.00
C ILE A 357 18.28 -21.16 23.89
N LEU A 358 17.06 -21.55 24.19
CA LEU A 358 15.98 -21.57 23.21
C LEU A 358 15.61 -20.14 22.76
N SER A 359 15.56 -19.19 23.70
CA SER A 359 15.40 -17.76 23.38
C SER A 359 16.49 -17.25 22.44
N GLY A 360 17.76 -17.66 22.69
CA GLY A 360 18.89 -17.32 21.84
C GLY A 360 18.75 -17.84 20.41
N VAL A 361 18.34 -19.10 20.22
CA VAL A 361 18.13 -19.71 18.91
C VAL A 361 17.01 -18.99 18.13
N PHE A 362 15.89 -18.67 18.80
CA PHE A 362 14.79 -17.96 18.14
C PHE A 362 15.15 -16.49 17.78
N ASN A 363 15.85 -15.79 18.64
CA ASN A 363 16.30 -14.44 18.38
C ASN A 363 17.34 -14.40 17.24
N PHE A 364 18.29 -15.34 17.22
CA PHE A 364 19.23 -15.50 16.10
C PHE A 364 18.51 -15.83 14.79
N GLY A 365 17.58 -16.77 14.81
CA GLY A 365 16.76 -17.11 13.63
C GLY A 365 16.01 -15.90 13.08
N GLN A 366 15.40 -15.09 13.96
CA GLN A 366 14.72 -13.85 13.59
C GLN A 366 15.68 -12.87 12.86
N VAL A 367 16.85 -12.63 13.44
CA VAL A 367 17.86 -11.72 12.83
C VAL A 367 18.32 -12.25 11.47
N PHE A 368 18.62 -13.56 11.37
CA PHE A 368 19.05 -14.20 10.13
C PHE A 368 17.98 -14.07 9.02
N PHE A 369 16.73 -14.41 9.33
CA PHE A 369 15.67 -14.35 8.35
C PHE A 369 15.28 -12.90 7.99
N THR A 370 15.35 -11.95 8.92
CA THR A 370 15.19 -10.52 8.65
C THR A 370 16.26 -10.03 7.69
N TRP A 371 17.52 -10.38 7.92
CA TRP A 371 18.63 -10.08 7.01
C TRP A 371 18.40 -10.67 5.62
N LEU A 372 17.94 -11.91 5.54
CA LEU A 372 17.67 -12.58 4.28
C LEU A 372 16.55 -11.88 3.47
N ILE A 373 15.45 -11.48 4.11
CA ILE A 373 14.40 -10.67 3.46
C ILE A 373 14.97 -9.33 2.98
N ASN A 374 15.73 -8.63 3.83
CA ASN A 374 16.25 -7.31 3.52
C ASN A 374 17.17 -7.35 2.28
N ILE A 375 18.08 -8.31 2.20
CA ILE A 375 18.94 -8.48 1.01
C ILE A 375 18.11 -8.84 -0.22
N THR A 376 17.19 -9.80 -0.08
CA THR A 376 16.43 -10.33 -1.22
C THR A 376 15.43 -9.31 -1.77
N CYS A 377 14.81 -8.53 -0.90
CA CYS A 377 13.79 -7.54 -1.27
C CYS A 377 14.32 -6.10 -1.41
N GLY A 378 15.58 -5.85 -1.02
CA GLY A 378 16.18 -4.51 -1.06
C GLY A 378 15.56 -3.56 -0.03
N THR A 379 15.24 -4.06 1.18
CA THR A 379 14.61 -3.32 2.27
C THR A 379 15.52 -3.19 3.48
N GLN A 380 15.08 -2.45 4.49
CA GLN A 380 15.77 -2.28 5.78
C GLN A 380 14.79 -2.49 6.93
N LEU A 381 14.00 -3.57 6.87
CA LEU A 381 13.01 -3.90 7.89
C LEU A 381 13.68 -4.44 9.14
N MET A 382 13.09 -4.17 10.31
CA MET A 382 13.53 -4.68 11.59
C MET A 382 12.72 -5.91 12.03
N ASP A 383 11.40 -5.93 11.77
CA ASP A 383 10.51 -7.03 12.18
C ASP A 383 9.48 -7.41 11.12
N PRO A 384 9.89 -7.96 9.97
CA PRO A 384 8.95 -8.34 8.91
C PRO A 384 8.01 -9.50 9.28
N PHE A 385 8.27 -10.22 10.39
CA PHE A 385 7.52 -11.42 10.81
C PHE A 385 6.48 -11.14 11.88
N THR A 386 6.29 -9.89 12.25
CA THR A 386 5.20 -9.54 13.16
C THR A 386 3.85 -9.86 12.53
N MET A 387 2.94 -10.44 13.30
CA MET A 387 1.55 -10.59 12.87
C MET A 387 0.75 -9.31 13.01
N TYR A 388 1.23 -8.35 13.78
CA TYR A 388 0.58 -7.08 13.97
C TYR A 388 0.72 -6.21 12.72
N LYS A 389 -0.06 -6.55 11.70
CA LYS A 389 -0.06 -5.92 10.38
C LYS A 389 -1.33 -5.10 10.21
N VAL A 390 -1.15 -3.83 9.89
CA VAL A 390 -2.24 -2.92 9.53
C VAL A 390 -1.98 -2.40 8.13
N PHE A 391 -2.98 -2.48 7.25
CA PHE A 391 -2.81 -2.01 5.88
C PHE A 391 -4.12 -1.55 5.25
N HIS A 392 -4.02 -0.66 4.29
CA HIS A 392 -5.16 -0.29 3.45
C HIS A 392 -5.50 -1.46 2.51
N ARG A 393 -6.80 -1.73 2.31
CA ARG A 393 -7.27 -2.84 1.45
C ARG A 393 -6.66 -2.81 0.04
N GLU A 394 -6.36 -1.64 -0.47
CA GLU A 394 -5.71 -1.46 -1.78
C GLU A 394 -4.37 -2.20 -1.89
N CYS A 395 -3.70 -2.47 -0.79
CA CYS A 395 -2.49 -3.30 -0.79
C CYS A 395 -2.72 -4.70 -1.35
N LEU A 396 -3.91 -5.27 -1.14
CA LEU A 396 -4.29 -6.61 -1.62
C LEU A 396 -4.71 -6.61 -3.09
N TYR A 397 -5.07 -5.45 -3.67
CA TYR A 397 -5.61 -5.43 -5.02
C TYR A 397 -4.65 -6.03 -6.05
N GLY A 398 -5.18 -6.97 -6.85
CA GLY A 398 -4.41 -7.69 -7.88
C GLY A 398 -3.51 -8.80 -7.34
N LEU A 399 -3.44 -9.01 -6.02
CA LEU A 399 -2.67 -10.06 -5.40
C LEU A 399 -3.56 -11.24 -5.02
N GLU A 400 -3.04 -12.45 -5.19
CA GLU A 400 -3.61 -13.67 -4.65
C GLU A 400 -2.69 -14.17 -3.53
N LEU A 401 -3.23 -14.35 -2.32
CA LEU A 401 -2.51 -14.93 -1.20
C LEU A 401 -2.75 -16.43 -1.19
N GLU A 402 -1.68 -17.23 -1.01
CA GLU A 402 -1.71 -18.69 -1.16
C GLU A 402 -1.32 -19.44 0.11
N SER A 403 -0.52 -18.80 0.97
CA SER A 403 0.04 -19.45 2.16
C SER A 403 -1.02 -19.84 3.18
N ASN A 404 -0.90 -21.05 3.73
CA ASN A 404 -1.86 -21.57 4.68
C ASN A 404 -1.38 -21.52 6.14
N ARG A 405 -0.08 -21.33 6.38
CA ARG A 405 0.51 -21.39 7.72
C ARG A 405 1.18 -20.05 8.08
N PHE A 406 2.27 -20.10 8.84
CA PHE A 406 3.07 -18.94 9.25
C PHE A 406 3.89 -18.32 8.10
N ASP A 407 3.97 -18.97 6.96
CA ASP A 407 4.54 -18.45 5.71
C ASP A 407 3.70 -17.32 5.10
N LEU A 408 2.45 -17.14 5.53
CA LEU A 408 1.61 -15.99 5.14
C LEU A 408 2.24 -14.64 5.51
N ASP A 409 2.94 -14.58 6.65
CA ASP A 409 3.62 -13.35 7.07
C ASP A 409 4.66 -12.90 6.05
N TRP A 410 5.40 -13.86 5.52
CA TRP A 410 6.39 -13.65 4.48
C TRP A 410 5.74 -13.25 3.17
N GLU A 411 4.69 -13.95 2.79
CA GLU A 411 3.96 -13.70 1.57
C GLU A 411 3.43 -12.27 1.50
N ILE A 412 2.75 -11.81 2.56
CA ILE A 412 2.19 -10.44 2.64
C ILE A 412 3.32 -9.40 2.48
N VAL A 413 4.38 -9.50 3.28
CA VAL A 413 5.48 -8.54 3.25
C VAL A 413 6.16 -8.54 1.88
N ILE A 414 6.51 -9.72 1.34
CA ILE A 414 7.23 -9.81 0.06
C ILE A 414 6.37 -9.29 -1.09
N LYS A 415 5.10 -9.71 -1.18
CA LYS A 415 4.20 -9.28 -2.26
C LYS A 415 3.92 -7.77 -2.19
N PHE A 416 3.71 -7.20 -0.98
CA PHE A 416 3.50 -5.77 -0.84
C PHE A 416 4.76 -4.97 -1.18
N VAL A 417 5.93 -5.38 -0.72
CA VAL A 417 7.20 -4.72 -1.08
C VAL A 417 7.45 -4.79 -2.59
N ARG A 418 7.17 -5.91 -3.24
CA ARG A 418 7.26 -6.03 -4.71
C ARG A 418 6.27 -5.11 -5.44
N LYS A 419 5.11 -4.87 -4.85
CA LYS A 419 4.14 -3.88 -5.34
C LYS A 419 4.63 -2.43 -5.14
N GLY A 420 5.73 -2.21 -4.41
CA GLY A 420 6.29 -0.92 -4.05
C GLY A 420 5.82 -0.39 -2.70
N LEU A 421 5.07 -1.18 -1.94
CA LEU A 421 4.49 -0.81 -0.65
C LEU A 421 5.43 -1.26 0.48
N VAL A 422 6.47 -0.47 0.73
CA VAL A 422 7.39 -0.72 1.85
C VAL A 422 6.68 -0.34 3.16
N PRO A 423 6.61 -1.25 4.16
CA PRO A 423 5.91 -0.95 5.40
C PRO A 423 6.62 0.11 6.24
N MET A 424 5.83 0.93 6.93
CA MET A 424 6.31 1.71 8.07
C MET A 424 6.32 0.81 9.31
N GLU A 425 7.43 0.77 10.05
CA GLU A 425 7.53 0.00 11.28
C GLU A 425 7.34 0.90 12.50
N ILE A 426 6.42 0.52 13.39
CA ILE A 426 6.10 1.23 14.62
C ILE A 426 6.36 0.30 15.80
N PRO A 427 7.18 0.70 16.78
CA PRO A 427 7.39 -0.11 17.98
C PRO A 427 6.08 -0.32 18.75
N VAL A 428 5.80 -1.58 19.12
CA VAL A 428 4.59 -1.97 19.88
C VAL A 428 4.94 -2.71 21.14
N ASN A 429 3.99 -2.78 22.06
CA ASN A 429 4.09 -3.58 23.28
C ASN A 429 3.85 -5.05 22.94
N TYR A 430 4.80 -5.89 23.31
CA TYR A 430 4.79 -7.31 23.02
C TYR A 430 5.26 -8.14 24.22
N VAL A 431 4.48 -9.14 24.59
CA VAL A 431 4.82 -10.11 25.66
C VAL A 431 4.78 -11.51 25.06
N SER A 432 5.95 -12.14 24.96
CA SER A 432 6.08 -13.48 24.35
C SER A 432 5.54 -14.59 25.25
N ARG A 433 4.66 -15.45 24.73
CA ARG A 433 4.26 -16.70 25.40
C ARG A 433 5.40 -17.73 25.38
N SER A 434 5.45 -18.55 26.43
CA SER A 434 6.34 -19.73 26.49
C SER A 434 5.79 -20.91 25.67
N PHE A 435 6.62 -21.93 25.45
CA PHE A 435 6.15 -23.18 24.79
C PHE A 435 5.10 -23.92 25.61
N GLY A 436 5.19 -23.88 26.95
CA GLY A 436 4.20 -24.45 27.86
C GLY A 436 2.81 -23.78 27.74
N GLU A 437 2.75 -22.54 27.24
CA GLU A 437 1.53 -21.77 27.01
C GLU A 437 0.97 -21.90 25.59
N GLY A 438 1.38 -22.93 24.82
CA GLY A 438 0.73 -23.30 23.55
C GLY A 438 1.31 -22.71 22.28
N LYS A 439 2.61 -22.38 22.25
CA LYS A 439 3.29 -21.91 21.03
C LYS A 439 3.28 -22.97 19.93
N LYS A 440 2.73 -22.62 18.74
CA LYS A 440 2.40 -23.54 17.64
C LYS A 440 3.47 -23.65 16.54
N VAL A 441 4.62 -22.97 16.66
CA VAL A 441 5.71 -22.96 15.66
C VAL A 441 6.49 -24.27 15.69
N ARG A 442 6.72 -24.89 14.53
CA ARG A 442 7.50 -26.13 14.35
C ARG A 442 8.95 -25.78 13.97
N LEU A 443 9.90 -26.02 14.90
CA LEU A 443 11.31 -25.61 14.80
C LEU A 443 12.04 -26.07 13.53
N LEU A 444 11.71 -27.26 12.99
CA LEU A 444 12.41 -27.81 11.82
C LEU A 444 11.68 -27.55 10.50
N LEU A 445 10.35 -27.52 10.52
CA LEU A 445 9.56 -27.43 9.30
C LEU A 445 9.34 -25.98 8.86
N ASP A 446 9.00 -25.10 9.79
CA ASP A 446 8.64 -23.72 9.45
C ASP A 446 9.82 -22.92 8.83
N PRO A 447 11.08 -23.05 9.28
CA PRO A 447 12.23 -22.40 8.62
C PRO A 447 12.41 -22.80 7.16
N ILE A 448 12.18 -24.07 6.83
CA ILE A 448 12.28 -24.56 5.44
C ILE A 448 11.16 -23.95 4.60
N LEU A 449 9.94 -23.90 5.12
CA LEU A 449 8.80 -23.29 4.46
C LEU A 449 9.03 -21.78 4.23
N TRP A 450 9.67 -21.08 5.17
CA TRP A 450 10.00 -19.66 5.03
C TRP A 450 11.00 -19.41 3.90
N ILE A 451 12.02 -20.24 3.73
CA ILE A 451 12.96 -20.12 2.60
C ILE A 451 12.24 -20.37 1.27
N ILE A 452 11.39 -21.42 1.22
CA ILE A 452 10.58 -21.70 0.03
C ILE A 452 9.65 -20.54 -0.28
N ALA A 453 8.97 -19.98 0.71
CA ALA A 453 8.11 -18.82 0.59
C ALA A 453 8.86 -17.59 0.06
N LEU A 454 10.06 -17.31 0.60
CA LEU A 454 10.91 -16.22 0.15
C LEU A 454 11.22 -16.34 -1.35
N LEU A 455 11.72 -17.50 -1.80
CA LEU A 455 12.06 -17.71 -3.20
C LEU A 455 10.81 -17.67 -4.10
N LYS A 456 9.75 -18.38 -3.70
CA LYS A 456 8.49 -18.43 -4.44
C LYS A 456 7.89 -17.04 -4.64
N PHE A 457 7.72 -16.27 -3.56
CA PHE A 457 7.04 -14.98 -3.61
C PHE A 457 7.93 -13.84 -4.12
N ARG A 458 9.25 -13.98 -4.02
CA ARG A 458 10.18 -12.99 -4.60
C ARG A 458 10.28 -13.10 -6.12
N TYR A 459 10.30 -14.30 -6.68
CA TYR A 459 10.55 -14.55 -8.10
C TYR A 459 9.32 -15.04 -8.87
N GLY A 460 8.26 -15.50 -8.19
CA GLY A 460 7.01 -15.92 -8.81
C GLY A 460 6.21 -14.75 -9.41
N LEU A 461 5.09 -15.04 -10.04
CA LEU A 461 4.16 -14.03 -10.55
C LEU A 461 3.62 -13.19 -9.39
N LEU A 462 3.62 -11.87 -9.56
CA LEU A 462 3.11 -10.95 -8.55
C LEU A 462 1.58 -10.80 -8.65
N TYR A 463 1.08 -10.60 -9.86
CA TYR A 463 -0.34 -10.39 -10.11
C TYR A 463 -0.99 -11.66 -10.64
N SER A 464 -2.17 -11.99 -10.10
CA SER A 464 -3.00 -13.08 -10.64
C SER A 464 -3.61 -12.66 -11.96
N ASN A 465 -3.53 -13.53 -12.97
CA ASN A 465 -4.22 -13.34 -14.24
C ASN A 465 -5.75 -13.48 -14.10
N THR A 466 -6.23 -14.05 -12.99
CA THR A 466 -7.65 -14.40 -12.78
C THR A 466 -8.47 -13.25 -12.17
N ILE A 467 -7.86 -12.18 -11.65
CA ILE A 467 -8.55 -11.09 -10.94
C ILE A 467 -8.98 -9.96 -11.90
N CYS A 468 -8.88 -10.16 -13.21
CA CYS A 468 -9.44 -9.20 -14.18
C CYS A 468 -10.99 -9.18 -14.20
N GLU A 469 -11.69 -10.14 -13.54
CA GLU A 469 -13.13 -10.36 -13.75
C GLU A 469 -14.00 -10.51 -12.50
N ARG A 470 -13.51 -10.26 -11.27
CA ARG A 470 -14.42 -10.30 -10.10
C ARG A 470 -14.59 -8.92 -9.50
N ARG A 471 -15.83 -8.46 -9.62
CA ARG A 471 -16.50 -7.23 -9.15
C ARG A 471 -16.32 -6.94 -7.65
#